data_02a4f1e8315c4e775fc49e17be464b2e
#
_entry.id   02a4f1e8315c4e775fc49e17be464b2e
#
_cell.length_a   1.000
_cell.length_b   1.000
_cell.length_c   1.000
_cell.angle_alpha   90.00
_cell.angle_beta   90.00
_cell.angle_gamma   90.00
#
_symmetry.space_group_name_H-M   'P 1'
#
loop_
_entity.id
_entity.type
_entity.pdbx_description
1 polymer ?
#
loop_
_entity_poly.entity_id
_entity_poly.type
_entity_poly.pdbx_seq_one_letter_code
_entity_poly.pdbx_strand_id
1 'polypeptide(L)'
;MSKVMGAIVLVFCPLVAWSQGVTIAALGDSLTQGYGLPVEQGFVPQLEGWLQDQGQDVAVINAGVSGDTTAGGLSRVDWTLTPEVDALIVALGGNDLLRGIDPEVSRANLDGILSAASGAGVEVLLVGMQAPGNYGPEYKEAFDAMYPDLAGVYGTLYAESFFEGLGGGGTDPATLGEFMQTDGIHPNATGVARIVEGLGPFVLDLIGKAK
;
A
#
# COMPACT_ATOMS: atom_id res chain seq x y z
N MET A 1 23.67 -71.83 -11.61
CA MET A 1 22.95 -70.95 -10.70
C MET A 1 23.27 -69.51 -11.13
N SER A 2 22.40 -68.85 -11.89
CA SER A 2 22.61 -67.53 -12.46
C SER A 2 21.93 -66.48 -11.55
N LYS A 3 22.71 -65.55 -10.99
CA LYS A 3 22.19 -64.46 -10.15
C LYS A 3 21.75 -63.30 -11.06
N VAL A 4 20.48 -63.04 -11.12
CA VAL A 4 19.91 -61.81 -11.78
C VAL A 4 20.00 -60.68 -10.75
N MET A 5 20.84 -59.70 -10.99
CA MET A 5 20.98 -58.47 -10.20
C MET A 5 20.00 -57.45 -10.78
N GLY A 6 18.88 -57.21 -10.11
CA GLY A 6 17.92 -56.16 -10.50
C GLY A 6 18.47 -54.78 -10.13
N ALA A 7 18.62 -53.92 -11.13
CA ALA A 7 18.94 -52.52 -10.92
C ALA A 7 17.65 -51.75 -10.55
N ILE A 8 17.61 -51.14 -9.38
CA ILE A 8 16.56 -50.20 -8.97
C ILE A 8 16.91 -48.83 -9.55
N VAL A 9 16.10 -48.39 -10.51
CA VAL A 9 16.18 -47.02 -11.08
C VAL A 9 15.33 -46.12 -10.15
N LEU A 10 15.99 -45.30 -9.34
CA LEU A 10 15.34 -44.21 -8.61
C LEU A 10 15.03 -43.07 -9.58
N VAL A 11 13.77 -42.92 -9.94
CA VAL A 11 13.25 -41.77 -10.69
C VAL A 11 13.15 -40.58 -9.73
N PHE A 12 14.08 -39.64 -9.85
CA PHE A 12 14.00 -38.35 -9.17
C PHE A 12 12.94 -37.50 -9.90
N CYS A 13 11.74 -37.37 -9.33
CA CYS A 13 10.74 -36.41 -9.79
C CYS A 13 11.11 -35.06 -9.15
N PRO A 14 11.45 -34.02 -9.92
CA PRO A 14 11.66 -32.70 -9.34
C PRO A 14 10.33 -32.22 -8.76
N LEU A 15 10.28 -31.97 -7.45
CA LEU A 15 9.19 -31.23 -6.81
C LEU A 15 9.26 -29.80 -7.38
N VAL A 16 8.36 -29.48 -8.30
CA VAL A 16 8.07 -28.11 -8.67
C VAL A 16 7.42 -27.48 -7.44
N ALA A 17 8.20 -26.72 -6.68
CA ALA A 17 7.66 -25.85 -5.67
C ALA A 17 6.83 -24.80 -6.44
N TRP A 18 5.51 -24.88 -6.34
CA TRP A 18 4.65 -23.79 -6.75
C TRP A 18 4.91 -22.68 -5.75
N SER A 19 5.54 -21.59 -6.20
CA SER A 19 5.54 -20.33 -5.45
C SER A 19 4.07 -19.97 -5.22
N GLN A 20 3.63 -19.91 -3.98
CA GLN A 20 2.33 -19.31 -3.68
C GLN A 20 2.43 -17.84 -4.05
N GLY A 21 1.40 -17.29 -4.69
CA GLY A 21 1.32 -15.88 -5.03
C GLY A 21 1.41 -15.02 -3.76
N VAL A 22 1.91 -13.81 -3.88
CA VAL A 22 2.02 -12.87 -2.75
C VAL A 22 0.65 -12.25 -2.46
N THR A 23 0.22 -12.27 -1.22
CA THR A 23 -1.01 -11.59 -0.77
C THR A 23 -0.65 -10.26 -0.11
N ILE A 24 -1.11 -9.16 -0.68
CA ILE A 24 -0.89 -7.80 -0.17
C ILE A 24 -2.20 -7.27 0.41
N ALA A 25 -2.19 -6.78 1.65
CA ALA A 25 -3.31 -6.00 2.17
C ALA A 25 -3.06 -4.49 1.95
N ALA A 26 -4.03 -3.77 1.40
CA ALA A 26 -3.97 -2.32 1.26
C ALA A 26 -4.84 -1.67 2.34
N LEU A 27 -4.21 -1.27 3.46
CA LEU A 27 -4.82 -0.57 4.58
C LEU A 27 -4.85 0.92 4.26
N GLY A 28 -6.07 1.50 4.15
CA GLY A 28 -6.21 2.89 3.77
C GLY A 28 -7.60 3.45 4.02
N ASP A 29 -7.86 4.60 3.44
CA ASP A 29 -9.12 5.32 3.53
C ASP A 29 -9.96 5.22 2.24
N SER A 30 -10.67 6.28 1.88
CA SER A 30 -11.49 6.37 0.66
C SER A 30 -10.68 6.26 -0.63
N LEU A 31 -9.42 6.68 -0.64
CA LEU A 31 -8.53 6.57 -1.79
C LEU A 31 -8.23 5.10 -2.11
N THR A 32 -7.96 4.32 -1.08
CA THR A 32 -7.73 2.86 -1.19
C THR A 32 -9.03 2.12 -1.49
N GLN A 33 -10.12 2.49 -0.82
CA GLN A 33 -11.43 1.85 -0.99
C GLN A 33 -12.00 2.03 -2.39
N GLY A 34 -11.65 3.13 -3.10
CA GLY A 34 -12.16 3.45 -4.43
C GLY A 34 -13.48 4.23 -4.40
N TYR A 35 -13.62 5.17 -3.46
CA TYR A 35 -14.83 5.97 -3.26
C TYR A 35 -15.31 6.64 -4.57
N GLY A 36 -16.60 6.53 -4.83
CA GLY A 36 -17.27 7.17 -5.98
C GLY A 36 -17.04 6.49 -7.33
N LEU A 37 -16.28 5.38 -7.37
CA LEU A 37 -15.97 4.65 -8.60
C LEU A 37 -16.65 3.28 -8.63
N PRO A 38 -16.94 2.74 -9.84
CA PRO A 38 -17.16 1.30 -10.00
C PRO A 38 -15.97 0.51 -9.44
N VAL A 39 -16.23 -0.67 -8.88
CA VAL A 39 -15.21 -1.47 -8.19
C VAL A 39 -13.95 -1.65 -9.04
N GLU A 40 -14.10 -1.99 -10.31
CA GLU A 40 -13.00 -2.30 -11.23
C GLU A 40 -12.13 -1.07 -11.56
N GLN A 41 -12.63 0.14 -11.27
CA GLN A 41 -11.94 1.40 -11.49
C GLN A 41 -11.28 1.97 -10.23
N GLY A 42 -11.44 1.29 -9.08
CA GLY A 42 -10.81 1.65 -7.83
C GLY A 42 -9.31 1.32 -7.81
N PHE A 43 -8.61 1.86 -6.82
CA PHE A 43 -7.16 1.71 -6.67
C PHE A 43 -6.72 0.25 -6.60
N VAL A 44 -7.35 -0.55 -5.73
CA VAL A 44 -6.91 -1.94 -5.49
C VAL A 44 -7.06 -2.82 -6.73
N PRO A 45 -8.21 -2.90 -7.44
CA PRO A 45 -8.31 -3.70 -8.65
C PRO A 45 -7.40 -3.23 -9.77
N GLN A 46 -7.20 -1.92 -9.94
CA GLN A 46 -6.28 -1.40 -10.95
C GLN A 46 -4.81 -1.73 -10.62
N LEU A 47 -4.43 -1.65 -9.34
CA LEU A 47 -3.08 -2.03 -8.89
C LEU A 47 -2.83 -3.52 -9.10
N GLU A 48 -3.78 -4.37 -8.70
CA GLU A 48 -3.68 -5.82 -8.90
C GLU A 48 -3.51 -6.18 -10.39
N GLY A 49 -4.35 -5.62 -11.26
CA GLY A 49 -4.25 -5.83 -12.71
C GLY A 49 -2.92 -5.35 -13.26
N TRP A 50 -2.45 -4.17 -12.85
CA TRP A 50 -1.15 -3.64 -13.27
C TRP A 50 0.01 -4.56 -12.85
N LEU A 51 0.00 -5.06 -11.61
CA LEU A 51 1.03 -5.99 -11.10
C LEU A 51 1.00 -7.33 -11.85
N GLN A 52 -0.19 -7.85 -12.16
CA GLN A 52 -0.34 -9.08 -12.96
C GLN A 52 0.18 -8.88 -14.39
N ASP A 53 -0.03 -7.71 -14.99
CA ASP A 53 0.53 -7.34 -16.29
C ASP A 53 2.07 -7.22 -16.25
N GLN A 54 2.66 -6.93 -15.08
CA GLN A 54 4.10 -7.02 -14.84
C GLN A 54 4.58 -8.47 -14.56
N GLY A 55 3.69 -9.46 -14.68
CA GLY A 55 4.02 -10.88 -14.50
C GLY A 55 4.09 -11.34 -13.03
N GLN A 56 3.53 -10.57 -12.08
CA GLN A 56 3.47 -10.98 -10.69
C GLN A 56 2.26 -11.89 -10.44
N ASP A 57 2.49 -12.98 -9.69
CA ASP A 57 1.43 -13.79 -9.09
C ASP A 57 1.08 -13.14 -7.75
N VAL A 58 0.01 -12.33 -7.74
CA VAL A 58 -0.35 -11.48 -6.60
C VAL A 58 -1.86 -11.36 -6.46
N ALA A 59 -2.32 -11.30 -5.21
CA ALA A 59 -3.65 -10.87 -4.83
C ALA A 59 -3.57 -9.63 -3.94
N VAL A 60 -4.42 -8.63 -4.16
CA VAL A 60 -4.47 -7.41 -3.35
C VAL A 60 -5.80 -7.30 -2.63
N ILE A 61 -5.77 -7.39 -1.30
CA ILE A 61 -6.94 -7.26 -0.44
C ILE A 61 -7.23 -5.77 -0.21
N ASN A 62 -8.46 -5.35 -0.54
CA ASN A 62 -8.91 -4.00 -0.24
C ASN A 62 -9.32 -3.88 1.23
N ALA A 63 -8.45 -3.29 2.03
CA ALA A 63 -8.72 -2.92 3.42
C ALA A 63 -8.88 -1.40 3.58
N GLY A 64 -9.41 -0.71 2.56
CA GLY A 64 -9.76 0.70 2.60
C GLY A 64 -11.13 0.92 3.24
N VAL A 65 -11.24 1.93 4.10
CA VAL A 65 -12.50 2.37 4.72
C VAL A 65 -12.66 3.88 4.54
N SER A 66 -13.67 4.30 3.77
CA SER A 66 -13.91 5.73 3.52
C SER A 66 -14.09 6.51 4.81
N GLY A 67 -13.35 7.61 4.92
CA GLY A 67 -13.37 8.48 6.08
C GLY A 67 -12.43 8.06 7.22
N ASP A 68 -11.72 6.94 7.10
CA ASP A 68 -10.77 6.51 8.13
C ASP A 68 -9.63 7.52 8.30
N THR A 69 -9.31 7.77 9.56
CA THR A 69 -8.09 8.44 9.99
C THR A 69 -7.00 7.41 10.30
N THR A 70 -5.82 7.87 10.65
CA THR A 70 -4.75 7.00 11.18
C THR A 70 -5.22 6.22 12.41
N ALA A 71 -6.05 6.82 13.29
CA ALA A 71 -6.66 6.14 14.44
C ALA A 71 -7.63 5.02 14.02
N GLY A 72 -8.44 5.25 12.97
CA GLY A 72 -9.31 4.22 12.39
C GLY A 72 -8.52 3.04 11.88
N GLY A 73 -7.46 3.29 11.12
CA GLY A 73 -6.53 2.25 10.63
C GLY A 73 -5.89 1.46 11.77
N LEU A 74 -5.39 2.15 12.81
CA LEU A 74 -4.79 1.50 13.98
C LEU A 74 -5.79 0.57 14.68
N SER A 75 -7.05 0.98 14.81
CA SER A 75 -8.06 0.17 15.48
C SER A 75 -8.38 -1.16 14.81
N ARG A 76 -7.99 -1.35 13.55
CA ARG A 76 -8.31 -2.52 12.72
C ARG A 76 -7.10 -3.18 12.06
N VAL A 77 -5.88 -2.71 12.32
CA VAL A 77 -4.66 -3.28 11.72
C VAL A 77 -4.52 -4.76 12.07
N ASP A 78 -4.79 -5.18 13.30
CA ASP A 78 -4.70 -6.58 13.73
C ASP A 78 -5.68 -7.49 12.96
N TRP A 79 -6.85 -6.96 12.58
CA TRP A 79 -7.81 -7.68 11.73
C TRP A 79 -7.40 -7.72 10.26
N THR A 80 -6.56 -6.81 9.83
CA THR A 80 -6.00 -6.75 8.47
C THR A 80 -4.82 -7.71 8.31
N LEU A 81 -4.01 -7.87 9.37
CA LEU A 81 -2.82 -8.73 9.39
C LEU A 81 -3.18 -10.19 9.66
N THR A 82 -3.96 -10.78 8.74
CA THR A 82 -4.29 -12.20 8.80
C THR A 82 -3.10 -13.06 8.37
N PRO A 83 -3.05 -14.37 8.74
CA PRO A 83 -1.89 -15.22 8.43
C PRO A 83 -1.55 -15.39 6.96
N GLU A 84 -2.48 -15.08 6.06
CA GLU A 84 -2.29 -15.12 4.61
C GLU A 84 -1.71 -13.82 4.03
N VAL A 85 -1.56 -12.75 4.81
CA VAL A 85 -1.01 -11.46 4.35
C VAL A 85 0.51 -11.50 4.43
N ASP A 86 1.16 -11.42 3.28
CA ASP A 86 2.62 -11.40 3.16
C ASP A 86 3.19 -9.99 3.22
N ALA A 87 2.41 -9.00 2.78
CA ALA A 87 2.84 -7.60 2.73
C ALA A 87 1.68 -6.63 2.98
N LEU A 88 2.00 -5.43 3.45
CA LEU A 88 1.03 -4.38 3.79
C LEU A 88 1.38 -3.07 3.08
N ILE A 89 0.40 -2.48 2.41
CA ILE A 89 0.44 -1.08 1.98
C ILE A 89 -0.33 -0.27 3.03
N VAL A 90 0.28 0.79 3.58
CA VAL A 90 -0.36 1.71 4.51
C VAL A 90 -0.49 3.08 3.83
N ALA A 91 -1.73 3.47 3.53
CA ALA A 91 -2.06 4.75 2.87
C ALA A 91 -3.14 5.47 3.68
N LEU A 92 -2.73 6.14 4.75
CA LEU A 92 -3.58 6.84 5.72
C LEU A 92 -3.00 8.22 6.05
N GLY A 93 -3.85 9.10 6.57
CA GLY A 93 -3.50 10.46 7.02
C GLY A 93 -4.24 11.55 6.26
N GLY A 94 -4.82 11.25 5.08
CA GLY A 94 -5.62 12.22 4.33
C GLY A 94 -6.79 12.78 5.15
N ASN A 95 -7.50 11.94 5.87
CA ASN A 95 -8.60 12.37 6.74
C ASN A 95 -8.14 13.08 8.01
N ASP A 96 -6.96 12.75 8.53
CA ASP A 96 -6.33 13.47 9.64
C ASP A 96 -6.04 14.92 9.20
N LEU A 97 -5.44 15.08 8.02
CA LEU A 97 -5.17 16.37 7.40
C LEU A 97 -6.46 17.18 7.16
N LEU A 98 -7.48 16.58 6.56
CA LEU A 98 -8.76 17.27 6.28
C LEU A 98 -9.45 17.75 7.56
N ARG A 99 -9.22 17.08 8.69
CA ARG A 99 -9.82 17.42 10.00
C ARG A 99 -8.89 18.24 10.88
N GLY A 100 -7.68 18.56 10.45
CA GLY A 100 -6.70 19.30 11.22
C GLY A 100 -6.29 18.57 12.52
N ILE A 101 -6.21 17.24 12.48
CA ILE A 101 -5.74 16.43 13.60
C ILE A 101 -4.25 16.74 13.81
N ASP A 102 -3.85 16.86 15.07
CA ASP A 102 -2.45 17.10 15.44
C ASP A 102 -1.53 16.03 14.79
N PRO A 103 -0.48 16.42 14.05
CA PRO A 103 0.45 15.50 13.43
C PRO A 103 1.11 14.51 14.40
N GLU A 104 1.31 14.90 15.67
CA GLU A 104 1.85 13.98 16.68
C GLU A 104 0.89 12.82 16.97
N VAL A 105 -0.43 13.07 16.95
CA VAL A 105 -1.46 12.02 17.11
C VAL A 105 -1.44 11.09 15.90
N SER A 106 -1.39 11.64 14.69
CA SER A 106 -1.32 10.85 13.46
C SER A 106 -0.04 10.01 13.41
N ARG A 107 1.10 10.60 13.82
CA ARG A 107 2.38 9.90 13.94
C ARG A 107 2.30 8.72 14.90
N ALA A 108 1.74 8.93 16.10
CA ALA A 108 1.60 7.87 17.10
C ALA A 108 0.72 6.72 16.61
N ASN A 109 -0.33 7.01 15.85
CA ASN A 109 -1.19 5.98 15.26
C ASN A 109 -0.47 5.20 14.15
N LEU A 110 0.26 5.87 13.26
CA LEU A 110 1.08 5.22 12.22
C LEU A 110 2.18 4.37 12.86
N ASP A 111 2.85 4.85 13.91
CA ASP A 111 3.83 4.10 14.68
C ASP A 111 3.22 2.79 15.21
N GLY A 112 2.03 2.85 15.80
CA GLY A 112 1.29 1.67 16.25
C GLY A 112 0.97 0.67 15.12
N ILE A 113 0.57 1.16 13.94
CA ILE A 113 0.31 0.33 12.76
C ILE A 113 1.60 -0.38 12.31
N LEU A 114 2.70 0.37 12.19
CA LEU A 114 3.98 -0.19 11.75
C LEU A 114 4.56 -1.16 12.78
N SER A 115 4.37 -0.88 14.07
CA SER A 115 4.75 -1.79 15.16
C SER A 115 3.98 -3.11 15.08
N ALA A 116 2.67 -3.08 14.80
CA ALA A 116 1.86 -4.29 14.64
C ALA A 116 2.33 -5.12 13.43
N ALA A 117 2.57 -4.47 12.28
CA ALA A 117 3.07 -5.14 11.07
C ALA A 117 4.47 -5.76 11.30
N SER A 118 5.38 -5.02 11.94
CA SER A 118 6.71 -5.53 12.32
C SER A 118 6.61 -6.71 13.28
N GLY A 119 5.70 -6.65 14.27
CA GLY A 119 5.44 -7.76 15.20
C GLY A 119 4.89 -9.01 14.52
N ALA A 120 4.15 -8.85 13.43
CA ALA A 120 3.65 -9.93 12.59
C ALA A 120 4.68 -10.43 11.55
N GLY A 121 5.82 -9.76 11.39
CA GLY A 121 6.82 -10.09 10.37
C GLY A 121 6.37 -9.78 8.95
N VAL A 122 5.46 -8.81 8.77
CA VAL A 122 4.89 -8.41 7.49
C VAL A 122 5.66 -7.21 6.95
N GLU A 123 6.15 -7.32 5.70
CA GLU A 123 6.83 -6.23 5.01
C GLU A 123 5.86 -5.08 4.67
N VAL A 124 6.32 -3.84 4.78
CA VAL A 124 5.44 -2.67 4.64
C VAL A 124 5.95 -1.70 3.57
N LEU A 125 5.01 -1.19 2.77
CA LEU A 125 5.14 0.06 2.02
C LEU A 125 4.31 1.14 2.73
N LEU A 126 4.98 2.11 3.33
CA LEU A 126 4.34 3.31 3.87
C LEU A 126 4.18 4.34 2.76
N VAL A 127 2.93 4.73 2.48
CA VAL A 127 2.60 5.73 1.47
C VAL A 127 2.24 7.04 2.16
N GLY A 128 3.02 8.07 1.89
CA GLY A 128 2.85 9.39 2.49
C GLY A 128 1.70 10.20 1.89
N MET A 129 1.41 11.28 2.58
CA MET A 129 0.50 12.34 2.17
C MET A 129 1.17 13.68 2.51
N GLN A 130 0.99 14.69 1.68
CA GLN A 130 1.61 16.00 1.91
C GLN A 130 0.57 17.05 2.28
N ALA A 131 0.84 17.82 3.33
CA ALA A 131 -0.05 18.88 3.77
C ALA A 131 0.05 20.13 2.87
N PRO A 132 -1.09 20.76 2.47
CA PRO A 132 -1.09 21.93 1.60
C PRO A 132 -0.68 23.25 2.31
N GLY A 133 -0.32 23.21 3.58
CA GLY A 133 0.16 24.37 4.32
C GLY A 133 -0.92 25.31 4.88
N ASN A 134 -2.20 24.99 4.71
CA ASN A 134 -3.33 25.79 5.20
C ASN A 134 -3.43 25.87 6.74
N TYR A 135 -2.80 24.92 7.46
CA TYR A 135 -2.69 24.92 8.93
C TYR A 135 -1.38 25.56 9.43
N GLY A 136 -0.61 26.17 8.55
CA GLY A 136 0.66 26.84 8.86
C GLY A 136 1.89 25.95 8.67
N PRO A 137 3.08 26.59 8.68
CA PRO A 137 4.34 25.90 8.34
C PRO A 137 4.71 24.82 9.35
N GLU A 138 4.49 25.03 10.64
CA GLU A 138 4.83 24.09 11.70
C GLU A 138 4.03 22.79 11.56
N TYR A 139 2.71 22.90 11.29
CA TYR A 139 1.86 21.76 11.04
C TYR A 139 2.32 20.99 9.80
N LYS A 140 2.58 21.71 8.70
CA LYS A 140 3.04 21.11 7.45
C LYS A 140 4.34 20.34 7.65
N GLU A 141 5.33 20.96 8.28
CA GLU A 141 6.63 20.34 8.55
C GLU A 141 6.47 19.05 9.39
N ALA A 142 5.72 19.11 10.47
CA ALA A 142 5.48 17.98 11.35
C ALA A 142 4.71 16.85 10.63
N PHE A 143 3.67 17.21 9.84
CA PHE A 143 2.86 16.24 9.11
C PHE A 143 3.65 15.54 8.01
N ASP A 144 4.39 16.30 7.19
CA ASP A 144 5.14 15.75 6.07
C ASP A 144 6.33 14.90 6.56
N ALA A 145 6.96 15.28 7.68
CA ALA A 145 8.11 14.57 8.23
C ALA A 145 7.75 13.22 8.89
N MET A 146 6.52 13.03 9.37
CA MET A 146 6.17 11.81 10.11
C MET A 146 6.34 10.53 9.29
N TYR A 147 6.11 10.56 7.98
CA TYR A 147 6.20 9.39 7.11
C TYR A 147 7.64 8.93 6.87
N PRO A 148 8.56 9.78 6.35
CA PRO A 148 9.94 9.35 6.14
C PRO A 148 10.65 9.00 7.45
N ASP A 149 10.35 9.71 8.55
CA ASP A 149 10.89 9.41 9.87
C ASP A 149 10.50 7.99 10.33
N LEU A 150 9.20 7.67 10.26
CA LEU A 150 8.70 6.35 10.65
C LEU A 150 9.21 5.26 9.71
N ALA A 151 9.26 5.52 8.40
CA ALA A 151 9.86 4.59 7.46
C ALA A 151 11.32 4.29 7.81
N GLY A 152 12.09 5.30 8.23
CA GLY A 152 13.45 5.14 8.71
C GLY A 152 13.56 4.32 9.99
N VAL A 153 12.64 4.54 10.95
CA VAL A 153 12.61 3.79 12.23
C VAL A 153 12.33 2.31 12.01
N TYR A 154 11.37 1.98 11.14
CA TYR A 154 10.94 0.59 10.91
C TYR A 154 11.66 -0.10 9.74
N GLY A 155 12.45 0.65 8.94
CA GLY A 155 13.12 0.12 7.76
C GLY A 155 12.16 -0.27 6.64
N THR A 156 10.97 0.33 6.60
CA THR A 156 9.95 0.04 5.58
C THR A 156 10.29 0.70 4.25
N LEU A 157 9.66 0.23 3.17
CA LEU A 157 9.61 1.00 1.93
C LEU A 157 8.76 2.26 2.14
N TYR A 158 9.09 3.30 1.39
CA TYR A 158 8.42 4.59 1.48
C TYR A 158 8.16 5.18 0.11
N ALA A 159 6.92 5.58 -0.15
CA ALA A 159 6.53 6.43 -1.27
C ALA A 159 6.11 7.80 -0.71
N GLU A 160 6.63 8.89 -1.26
CA GLU A 160 6.46 10.23 -0.70
C GLU A 160 5.00 10.70 -0.70
N SER A 161 4.23 10.29 -1.71
CA SER A 161 2.84 10.70 -1.85
C SER A 161 1.98 9.60 -2.47
N PHE A 162 0.73 9.46 -2.01
CA PHE A 162 -0.26 8.65 -2.70
C PHE A 162 -0.49 9.13 -4.14
N PHE A 163 -0.31 10.42 -4.39
CA PHE A 163 -0.48 11.07 -5.70
C PHE A 163 0.81 11.11 -6.54
N GLU A 164 1.75 10.19 -6.32
CA GLU A 164 3.06 10.16 -7.01
C GLU A 164 2.92 10.21 -8.54
N GLY A 165 2.04 9.41 -9.11
CA GLY A 165 1.76 9.36 -10.56
C GLY A 165 1.08 10.60 -11.13
N LEU A 166 0.61 11.50 -10.26
CA LEU A 166 0.03 12.80 -10.63
C LEU A 166 0.99 13.98 -10.38
N GLY A 167 2.27 13.69 -10.07
CA GLY A 167 3.30 14.70 -9.78
C GLY A 167 3.49 14.98 -8.30
N GLY A 168 2.92 14.17 -7.41
CA GLY A 168 3.06 14.30 -5.97
C GLY A 168 2.40 15.56 -5.40
N GLY A 169 2.74 15.92 -4.15
CA GLY A 169 2.15 17.07 -3.45
C GLY A 169 2.59 18.45 -3.93
N GLY A 170 3.54 18.52 -4.87
CA GLY A 170 4.03 19.78 -5.47
C GLY A 170 3.32 20.19 -6.76
N THR A 171 2.37 19.39 -7.24
CA THR A 171 1.68 19.63 -8.51
C THR A 171 0.64 20.74 -8.37
N ASP A 172 0.54 21.62 -9.37
CA ASP A 172 -0.49 22.67 -9.41
C ASP A 172 -1.89 22.02 -9.40
N PRO A 173 -2.74 22.31 -8.39
CA PRO A 173 -4.10 21.77 -8.31
C PRO A 173 -4.93 22.01 -9.59
N ALA A 174 -4.64 23.08 -10.35
CA ALA A 174 -5.32 23.36 -11.60
C ALA A 174 -5.04 22.29 -12.68
N THR A 175 -3.90 21.62 -12.63
CA THR A 175 -3.53 20.54 -13.56
C THR A 175 -4.08 19.18 -13.13
N LEU A 176 -4.48 19.04 -11.87
CA LEU A 176 -5.05 17.80 -11.33
C LEU A 176 -6.53 17.62 -11.67
N GLY A 177 -7.25 18.71 -12.03
CA GLY A 177 -8.71 18.67 -12.21
C GLY A 177 -9.23 17.63 -13.19
N GLU A 178 -8.47 17.32 -14.25
CA GLU A 178 -8.84 16.26 -15.22
C GLU A 178 -8.73 14.83 -14.64
N PHE A 179 -7.96 14.64 -13.55
CA PHE A 179 -7.74 13.37 -12.88
C PHE A 179 -8.60 13.19 -11.63
N MET A 180 -9.36 14.20 -11.24
CA MET A 180 -10.16 14.21 -10.02
C MET A 180 -11.65 14.08 -10.33
N GLN A 181 -12.41 13.56 -9.37
CA GLN A 181 -13.86 13.62 -9.36
C GLN A 181 -14.31 15.06 -9.09
N THR A 182 -15.60 15.33 -9.24
CA THR A 182 -16.19 16.68 -9.08
C THR A 182 -16.03 17.26 -7.67
N ASP A 183 -15.72 16.43 -6.68
CA ASP A 183 -15.44 16.86 -5.30
C ASP A 183 -14.05 17.47 -5.12
N GLY A 184 -13.16 17.29 -6.10
CA GLY A 184 -11.78 17.79 -6.06
C GLY A 184 -10.86 17.11 -5.02
N ILE A 185 -11.31 16.01 -4.42
CA ILE A 185 -10.62 15.27 -3.35
C ILE A 185 -10.23 13.87 -3.85
N HIS A 186 -11.18 13.18 -4.47
CA HIS A 186 -10.99 11.80 -4.91
C HIS A 186 -10.59 11.73 -6.39
N PRO A 187 -9.62 10.88 -6.75
CA PRO A 187 -9.26 10.68 -8.15
C PRO A 187 -10.41 10.00 -8.92
N ASN A 188 -10.56 10.36 -10.19
CA ASN A 188 -11.39 9.59 -11.12
C ASN A 188 -10.64 8.36 -11.63
N ALA A 189 -11.27 7.53 -12.46
CA ALA A 189 -10.67 6.29 -12.96
C ALA A 189 -9.31 6.49 -13.65
N THR A 190 -9.16 7.58 -14.43
CA THR A 190 -7.89 7.92 -15.11
C THR A 190 -6.85 8.39 -14.08
N GLY A 191 -7.26 9.16 -13.08
CA GLY A 191 -6.39 9.57 -11.98
C GLY A 191 -5.88 8.36 -11.19
N VAL A 192 -6.75 7.39 -10.90
CA VAL A 192 -6.34 6.14 -10.25
C VAL A 192 -5.33 5.37 -11.11
N ALA A 193 -5.53 5.27 -12.43
CA ALA A 193 -4.56 4.60 -13.32
C ALA A 193 -3.17 5.25 -13.24
N ARG A 194 -3.10 6.59 -13.21
CA ARG A 194 -1.84 7.32 -13.05
C ARG A 194 -1.19 7.10 -11.69
N ILE A 195 -2.00 7.08 -10.62
CA ILE A 195 -1.51 6.78 -9.28
C ILE A 195 -0.91 5.37 -9.23
N VAL A 196 -1.58 4.40 -9.84
CA VAL A 196 -1.08 3.02 -9.95
C VAL A 196 0.23 2.95 -10.72
N GLU A 197 0.37 3.68 -11.85
CA GLU A 197 1.63 3.79 -12.60
C GLU A 197 2.77 4.35 -11.72
N GLY A 198 2.48 5.32 -10.85
CA GLY A 198 3.46 5.93 -9.95
C GLY A 198 3.84 5.05 -8.77
N LEU A 199 2.86 4.43 -8.12
CA LEU A 199 3.08 3.59 -6.94
C LEU A 199 3.50 2.15 -7.27
N GLY A 200 3.15 1.65 -8.46
CA GLY A 200 3.43 0.28 -8.88
C GLY A 200 4.88 -0.16 -8.69
N PRO A 201 5.89 0.63 -9.08
CA PRO A 201 7.30 0.29 -8.85
C PRO A 201 7.63 0.03 -7.37
N PHE A 202 7.12 0.82 -6.43
CA PHE A 202 7.31 0.61 -5.00
C PHE A 202 6.65 -0.70 -4.52
N VAL A 203 5.50 -1.05 -5.10
CA VAL A 203 4.81 -2.30 -4.78
C VAL A 203 5.55 -3.51 -5.36
N LEU A 204 6.20 -3.39 -6.53
CA LEU A 204 7.11 -4.43 -7.04
C LEU A 204 8.28 -4.67 -6.09
N ASP A 205 8.87 -3.60 -5.55
CA ASP A 205 9.93 -3.71 -4.54
C ASP A 205 9.41 -4.37 -3.25
N LEU A 206 8.17 -4.06 -2.83
CA LEU A 206 7.50 -4.68 -1.69
C LEU A 206 7.33 -6.19 -1.91
N ILE A 207 6.84 -6.61 -3.07
CA ILE A 207 6.72 -8.03 -3.45
C ILE A 207 8.09 -8.73 -3.41
N GLY A 208 9.14 -8.04 -3.85
CA GLY A 208 10.51 -8.56 -3.81
C GLY A 208 11.04 -8.81 -2.40
N LYS A 209 10.56 -8.06 -1.40
CA LYS A 209 10.93 -8.24 0.02
C LYS A 209 10.08 -9.31 0.72
N ALA A 210 8.82 -9.49 0.32
CA ALA A 210 7.88 -10.44 0.92
C ALA A 210 8.13 -11.91 0.49
N LYS A 211 8.96 -12.14 -0.51
CA LYS A 211 9.40 -13.46 -0.99
C LYS A 211 10.69 -13.87 -0.29
#